data_5aa5c2a33668ec59c51094c0f0db4600
#
_entry.id   5aa5c2a33668ec59c51094c0f0db4600
#
_cell.length_a   1.000
_cell.length_b   1.000
_cell.length_c   1.000
_cell.angle_alpha   90.00
_cell.angle_beta   90.00
_cell.angle_gamma   90.00
#
_symmetry.space_group_name_H-M   'P 1'
#
loop_
_entity.id
_entity.type
_entity.pdbx_description
1 polymer ?
#
loop_
_entity_poly.entity_id
_entity_poly.type
_entity_poly.pdbx_seq_one_letter_code
_entity_poly.pdbx_strand_id
1 'polypeptide(L)'
;ERIGISKVSDLAVADVSALKHSIGEAHAVHLVQLANGIDRSPVVSDRETKSIGHEETFSHDLFDKSVLRTHLVRLADAVARRCREDQLVPRTVTLKVKFSDFQTITRSNTQAASVTSAQAMVQMIEPLLNGLDVSRGVRLIGLSTRNFEEHEPQLSLFDDGSLTTDIAALDEVWAPATRAIDDIRSRFGDSAIRPASTLRSGRKPGASKWGPNDSGETLSSEE
;
A
#
# COMPACT_ATOMS: atom_id res chain seq x y z
N GLU A 1 -24.72 11.66 -12.93
CA GLU A 1 -25.53 11.52 -14.16
C GLU A 1 -27.04 11.50 -13.88
N ARG A 2 -27.55 10.81 -12.85
CA ARG A 2 -29.01 10.71 -12.55
C ARG A 2 -29.67 12.04 -12.19
N ILE A 3 -28.87 13.05 -11.77
CA ILE A 3 -29.32 14.39 -11.35
C ILE A 3 -28.73 15.51 -12.24
N GLY A 4 -28.27 15.17 -13.46
CA GLY A 4 -27.76 16.12 -14.42
C GLY A 4 -26.40 16.73 -14.10
N ILE A 5 -25.68 16.24 -13.07
CA ILE A 5 -24.35 16.70 -12.69
C ILE A 5 -23.30 15.80 -13.33
N SER A 6 -22.45 16.37 -14.19
CA SER A 6 -21.37 15.69 -14.88
C SER A 6 -19.99 16.36 -14.70
N LYS A 7 -19.99 17.62 -14.30
CA LYS A 7 -18.78 18.42 -14.09
C LYS A 7 -18.78 19.08 -12.71
N VAL A 8 -17.62 19.49 -12.24
CA VAL A 8 -17.47 20.25 -10.98
C VAL A 8 -18.22 21.58 -11.04
N SER A 9 -18.27 22.24 -12.21
CA SER A 9 -19.05 23.45 -12.40
C SER A 9 -20.56 23.26 -12.18
N ASP A 10 -21.10 22.11 -12.59
CA ASP A 10 -22.52 21.80 -12.38
C ASP A 10 -22.81 21.59 -10.90
N LEU A 11 -21.86 20.97 -10.19
CA LEU A 11 -21.92 20.74 -8.75
C LEU A 11 -21.83 22.05 -7.95
N ALA A 12 -21.02 23.01 -8.41
CA ALA A 12 -20.85 24.32 -7.75
C ALA A 12 -22.15 25.13 -7.69
N VAL A 13 -23.04 24.98 -8.71
CA VAL A 13 -24.32 25.67 -8.80
C VAL A 13 -25.53 24.79 -8.45
N ALA A 14 -25.27 23.52 -8.05
CA ALA A 14 -26.32 22.56 -7.77
C ALA A 14 -27.13 22.93 -6.51
N ASP A 15 -28.43 22.68 -6.55
CA ASP A 15 -29.27 22.79 -5.37
C ASP A 15 -28.90 21.65 -4.36
N VAL A 16 -28.46 22.08 -3.20
CA VAL A 16 -28.11 21.17 -2.09
C VAL A 16 -29.29 20.26 -1.72
N SER A 17 -30.53 20.78 -1.82
CA SER A 17 -31.74 20.02 -1.48
C SER A 17 -31.94 18.82 -2.43
N ALA A 18 -31.66 18.99 -3.72
CA ALA A 18 -31.71 17.92 -4.70
C ALA A 18 -30.63 16.85 -4.46
N LEU A 19 -29.44 17.28 -4.06
CA LEU A 19 -28.33 16.37 -3.74
C LEU A 19 -28.57 15.57 -2.46
N LYS A 20 -29.17 16.17 -1.42
CA LYS A 20 -29.44 15.53 -0.14
C LYS A 20 -30.16 14.18 -0.25
N HIS A 21 -31.12 14.07 -1.15
CA HIS A 21 -31.88 12.84 -1.38
C HIS A 21 -31.05 11.70 -1.98
N SER A 22 -29.99 12.03 -2.71
CA SER A 22 -29.16 11.04 -3.41
C SER A 22 -27.91 10.59 -2.63
N ILE A 23 -27.30 11.50 -1.86
CA ILE A 23 -25.99 11.26 -1.22
C ILE A 23 -25.95 11.62 0.28
N GLY A 24 -27.08 12.03 0.84
CA GLY A 24 -27.15 12.50 2.23
C GLY A 24 -26.74 13.95 2.43
N GLU A 25 -27.25 14.59 3.51
CA GLU A 25 -27.08 16.03 3.75
C GLU A 25 -25.62 16.46 3.92
N ALA A 26 -24.88 15.77 4.79
CA ALA A 26 -23.50 16.14 5.08
C ALA A 26 -22.60 16.08 3.85
N HIS A 27 -22.75 15.04 3.02
CA HIS A 27 -21.98 14.91 1.78
C HIS A 27 -22.40 15.95 0.73
N ALA A 28 -23.72 16.25 0.61
CA ALA A 28 -24.23 17.23 -0.35
C ALA A 28 -23.65 18.61 -0.06
N VAL A 29 -23.75 19.08 1.19
CA VAL A 29 -23.20 20.37 1.62
C VAL A 29 -21.69 20.43 1.40
N HIS A 30 -20.97 19.40 1.83
CA HIS A 30 -19.51 19.34 1.70
C HIS A 30 -19.04 19.38 0.25
N LEU A 31 -19.66 18.59 -0.64
CA LEU A 31 -19.29 18.56 -2.06
C LEU A 31 -19.57 19.90 -2.77
N VAL A 32 -20.69 20.56 -2.48
CA VAL A 32 -20.98 21.89 -3.05
C VAL A 32 -19.97 22.92 -2.54
N GLN A 33 -19.59 22.88 -1.27
CA GLN A 33 -18.54 23.75 -0.73
C GLN A 33 -17.20 23.53 -1.42
N LEU A 34 -16.77 22.27 -1.56
CA LEU A 34 -15.53 21.93 -2.28
C LEU A 34 -15.56 22.40 -3.74
N ALA A 35 -16.68 22.22 -4.44
CA ALA A 35 -16.85 22.68 -5.82
C ALA A 35 -16.73 24.20 -5.97
N ASN A 36 -17.04 24.95 -4.90
CA ASN A 36 -16.85 26.41 -4.82
C ASN A 36 -15.49 26.81 -4.22
N GLY A 37 -14.55 25.87 -4.05
CA GLY A 37 -13.23 26.14 -3.50
C GLY A 37 -13.21 26.36 -1.98
N ILE A 38 -14.28 25.98 -1.28
CA ILE A 38 -14.40 26.15 0.18
C ILE A 38 -14.11 24.81 0.84
N ASP A 39 -12.93 24.67 1.41
CA ASP A 39 -12.55 23.55 2.29
C ASP A 39 -12.24 24.09 3.69
N ARG A 40 -13.01 23.62 4.68
CA ARG A 40 -12.83 23.98 6.10
C ARG A 40 -12.16 22.86 6.88
N SER A 41 -11.66 21.83 6.21
CA SER A 41 -10.98 20.72 6.86
C SER A 41 -9.71 21.23 7.57
N PRO A 42 -9.54 20.94 8.86
CA PRO A 42 -8.30 21.33 9.54
C PRO A 42 -7.11 20.57 8.98
N VAL A 43 -5.99 21.25 8.84
CA VAL A 43 -4.70 20.59 8.59
C VAL A 43 -4.24 19.97 9.92
N VAL A 44 -4.20 18.63 9.96
CA VAL A 44 -3.75 17.86 11.11
C VAL A 44 -2.41 17.23 10.75
N SER A 45 -1.32 17.73 11.34
CA SER A 45 0.05 17.26 11.10
C SER A 45 0.30 15.86 11.67
N ASP A 46 -0.27 15.58 12.83
CA ASP A 46 0.00 14.37 13.63
C ASP A 46 -1.17 13.37 13.52
N ARG A 47 -1.43 12.91 12.30
CA ARG A 47 -2.39 11.82 12.10
C ARG A 47 -1.71 10.49 12.31
N GLU A 48 -2.35 9.66 13.12
CA GLU A 48 -1.97 8.26 13.28
C GLU A 48 -1.96 7.54 11.92
N THR A 49 -0.90 6.77 11.66
CA THR A 49 -0.74 6.00 10.42
C THR A 49 -1.72 4.83 10.40
N LYS A 50 -2.70 4.87 9.51
CA LYS A 50 -3.74 3.82 9.37
C LYS A 50 -3.35 2.71 8.42
N SER A 51 -2.44 2.97 7.49
CA SER A 51 -1.95 2.01 6.49
C SER A 51 -0.61 2.43 5.95
N ILE A 52 0.24 1.45 5.64
CA ILE A 52 1.48 1.62 4.87
C ILE A 52 1.35 0.79 3.62
N GLY A 53 1.63 1.36 2.45
CA GLY A 53 1.52 0.63 1.19
C GLY A 53 2.45 1.15 0.13
N HIS A 54 2.70 0.30 -0.86
CA HIS A 54 3.45 0.62 -2.07
C HIS A 54 2.76 0.01 -3.28
N GLU A 55 2.65 0.78 -4.37
CA GLU A 55 2.01 0.36 -5.61
C GLU A 55 2.96 0.61 -6.79
N GLU A 56 2.85 -0.21 -7.81
CA GLU A 56 3.58 -0.04 -9.06
C GLU A 56 2.63 -0.14 -10.25
N THR A 57 2.68 0.88 -11.10
CA THR A 57 2.01 0.86 -12.42
C THR A 57 3.02 0.43 -13.48
N PHE A 58 2.64 -0.54 -14.29
CA PHE A 58 3.49 -1.06 -15.34
C PHE A 58 3.34 -0.24 -16.64
N SER A 59 4.43 -0.12 -17.39
CA SER A 59 4.42 0.48 -18.73
C SER A 59 3.66 -0.38 -19.76
N HIS A 60 3.63 -1.71 -19.52
CA HIS A 60 2.90 -2.70 -20.30
C HIS A 60 2.18 -3.64 -19.35
N ASP A 61 0.99 -4.07 -19.71
CA ASP A 61 0.20 -4.99 -18.89
C ASP A 61 0.91 -6.34 -18.76
N LEU A 62 0.89 -6.92 -17.56
CA LEU A 62 1.53 -8.21 -17.25
C LEU A 62 0.49 -9.32 -17.16
N PHE A 63 0.82 -10.48 -17.73
CA PHE A 63 -0.05 -11.66 -17.82
C PHE A 63 0.51 -12.87 -17.08
N ASP A 64 1.71 -12.77 -16.52
CA ASP A 64 2.41 -13.87 -15.84
C ASP A 64 2.47 -13.64 -14.34
N LYS A 65 1.89 -14.59 -13.58
CA LYS A 65 1.90 -14.57 -12.11
C LYS A 65 3.32 -14.65 -11.52
N SER A 66 4.26 -15.31 -12.19
CA SER A 66 5.64 -15.42 -11.71
C SER A 66 6.35 -14.07 -11.76
N VAL A 67 6.08 -13.29 -12.81
CA VAL A 67 6.58 -11.91 -12.94
C VAL A 67 5.93 -11.01 -11.87
N LEU A 68 4.60 -11.10 -11.72
CA LEU A 68 3.87 -10.34 -10.70
C LEU A 68 4.35 -10.68 -9.28
N ARG A 69 4.64 -11.96 -9.01
CA ARG A 69 5.24 -12.40 -7.73
C ARG A 69 6.58 -11.72 -7.45
N THR A 70 7.43 -11.57 -8.47
CA THR A 70 8.71 -10.86 -8.33
C THR A 70 8.51 -9.40 -7.92
N HIS A 71 7.53 -8.72 -8.51
CA HIS A 71 7.17 -7.36 -8.11
C HIS A 71 6.62 -7.32 -6.67
N LEU A 72 5.76 -8.27 -6.29
CA LEU A 72 5.22 -8.36 -4.92
C LEU A 72 6.31 -8.58 -3.87
N VAL A 73 7.32 -9.40 -4.14
CA VAL A 73 8.47 -9.56 -3.22
C VAL A 73 9.18 -8.23 -2.99
N ARG A 74 9.36 -7.42 -4.03
CA ARG A 74 9.97 -6.11 -3.91
C ARG A 74 9.08 -5.12 -3.16
N LEU A 75 7.77 -5.12 -3.42
CA LEU A 75 6.82 -4.26 -2.70
C LEU A 75 6.74 -4.65 -1.22
N ALA A 76 6.72 -5.96 -0.91
CA ALA A 76 6.72 -6.47 0.46
C ALA A 76 7.99 -6.05 1.22
N ASP A 77 9.15 -6.13 0.59
CA ASP A 77 10.41 -5.68 1.18
C ASP A 77 10.37 -4.18 1.55
N ALA A 78 9.87 -3.34 0.63
CA ALA A 78 9.74 -1.91 0.86
C ALA A 78 8.72 -1.57 1.97
N VAL A 79 7.55 -2.23 1.97
CA VAL A 79 6.49 -2.00 2.96
C VAL A 79 6.90 -2.50 4.33
N ALA A 80 7.46 -3.72 4.42
CA ALA A 80 7.92 -4.30 5.68
C ALA A 80 9.00 -3.44 6.34
N ARG A 81 9.97 -2.93 5.54
CA ARG A 81 10.99 -2.02 6.03
C ARG A 81 10.35 -0.75 6.61
N ARG A 82 9.44 -0.11 5.88
CA ARG A 82 8.79 1.11 6.35
C ARG A 82 7.97 0.87 7.62
N CYS A 83 7.29 -0.27 7.73
CA CYS A 83 6.60 -0.63 8.97
C CYS A 83 7.56 -0.67 10.16
N ARG A 84 8.75 -1.25 10.00
CA ARG A 84 9.77 -1.31 11.06
C ARG A 84 10.38 0.05 11.38
N GLU A 85 10.67 0.89 10.36
CA GLU A 85 11.14 2.26 10.54
C GLU A 85 10.14 3.10 11.35
N ASP A 86 8.84 2.94 11.08
CA ASP A 86 7.75 3.63 11.79
C ASP A 86 7.32 2.89 13.08
N GLN A 87 7.98 1.79 13.45
CA GLN A 87 7.66 0.92 14.61
C GLN A 87 6.22 0.40 14.61
N LEU A 88 5.67 0.15 13.44
CA LEU A 88 4.31 -0.36 13.24
C LEU A 88 4.31 -1.84 12.92
N VAL A 89 3.46 -2.62 13.60
CA VAL A 89 3.41 -4.07 13.49
C VAL A 89 2.04 -4.49 12.93
N PRO A 90 1.93 -4.73 11.61
CA PRO A 90 0.65 -5.03 10.97
C PRO A 90 0.21 -6.49 11.16
N ARG A 91 -1.11 -6.71 11.21
CA ARG A 91 -1.74 -8.03 11.14
C ARG A 91 -2.44 -8.30 9.81
N THR A 92 -2.72 -7.28 9.04
CA THR A 92 -3.42 -7.39 7.76
C THR A 92 -2.54 -6.99 6.62
N VAL A 93 -2.45 -7.83 5.61
CA VAL A 93 -1.81 -7.52 4.32
C VAL A 93 -2.87 -7.55 3.22
N THR A 94 -2.85 -6.54 2.38
CA THR A 94 -3.83 -6.35 1.30
C THR A 94 -3.12 -6.30 -0.05
N LEU A 95 -3.56 -7.15 -0.96
CA LEU A 95 -3.21 -7.12 -2.37
C LEU A 95 -4.19 -6.24 -3.12
N LYS A 96 -3.69 -5.28 -3.87
CA LYS A 96 -4.45 -4.46 -4.82
C LYS A 96 -4.00 -4.78 -6.23
N VAL A 97 -4.94 -5.03 -7.13
CA VAL A 97 -4.67 -5.27 -8.55
C VAL A 97 -5.62 -4.41 -9.38
N LYS A 98 -5.05 -3.71 -10.36
CA LYS A 98 -5.81 -2.98 -11.39
C LYS A 98 -5.51 -3.64 -12.72
N PHE A 99 -6.56 -4.03 -13.42
CA PHE A 99 -6.48 -4.68 -14.72
C PHE A 99 -6.37 -3.67 -15.87
N SER A 100 -6.13 -4.17 -17.10
CA SER A 100 -6.03 -3.36 -18.32
C SER A 100 -7.31 -2.56 -18.60
N ASP A 101 -8.48 -3.12 -18.27
CA ASP A 101 -9.80 -2.48 -18.36
C ASP A 101 -10.11 -1.49 -17.22
N PHE A 102 -9.11 -1.14 -16.42
CA PHE A 102 -9.18 -0.25 -15.27
C PHE A 102 -10.03 -0.75 -14.08
N GLN A 103 -10.60 -1.95 -14.14
CA GLN A 103 -11.21 -2.53 -12.96
C GLN A 103 -10.15 -2.78 -11.88
N THR A 104 -10.50 -2.40 -10.65
CA THR A 104 -9.62 -2.57 -9.49
C THR A 104 -10.25 -3.57 -8.53
N ILE A 105 -9.44 -4.51 -8.08
CA ILE A 105 -9.83 -5.44 -7.01
C ILE A 105 -8.84 -5.33 -5.85
N THR A 106 -9.34 -5.59 -4.65
CA THR A 106 -8.55 -5.73 -3.43
C THR A 106 -8.88 -7.04 -2.74
N ARG A 107 -7.86 -7.69 -2.20
CA ARG A 107 -7.98 -8.92 -1.40
C ARG A 107 -7.09 -8.78 -0.18
N SER A 108 -7.61 -9.12 0.98
CA SER A 108 -6.87 -9.00 2.24
C SER A 108 -6.74 -10.36 2.92
N ASN A 109 -5.62 -10.55 3.61
CA ASN A 109 -5.37 -11.64 4.52
C ASN A 109 -5.00 -11.05 5.88
N THR A 110 -5.69 -11.49 6.94
CA THR A 110 -5.47 -11.03 8.31
C THR A 110 -5.08 -12.22 9.17
N GLN A 111 -4.00 -12.07 9.93
CA GLN A 111 -3.50 -13.07 10.85
C GLN A 111 -3.83 -12.69 12.30
N ALA A 112 -3.86 -13.67 13.20
CA ALA A 112 -3.97 -13.43 14.63
C ALA A 112 -2.69 -12.81 15.19
N ALA A 113 -1.51 -13.27 14.73
CA ALA A 113 -0.23 -12.68 15.06
C ALA A 113 0.16 -11.59 14.05
N SER A 114 0.90 -10.61 14.51
CA SER A 114 1.50 -9.56 13.69
C SER A 114 2.68 -10.08 12.87
N VAL A 115 3.01 -9.40 11.76
CA VAL A 115 4.08 -9.78 10.84
C VAL A 115 4.99 -8.60 10.54
N THR A 116 6.30 -8.82 10.62
CA THR A 116 7.32 -7.76 10.43
C THR A 116 8.24 -8.00 9.25
N SER A 117 8.37 -9.27 8.80
CA SER A 117 9.25 -9.64 7.70
C SER A 117 8.53 -9.59 6.35
N ALA A 118 9.29 -9.25 5.30
CA ALA A 118 8.81 -9.29 3.92
C ALA A 118 8.38 -10.70 3.50
N GLN A 119 9.05 -11.74 4.02
CA GLN A 119 8.79 -13.14 3.72
C GLN A 119 7.42 -13.57 4.23
N ALA A 120 7.07 -13.22 5.46
CA ALA A 120 5.76 -13.48 6.03
C ALA A 120 4.66 -12.75 5.24
N MET A 121 4.88 -11.48 4.87
CA MET A 121 3.94 -10.72 4.04
C MET A 121 3.73 -11.36 2.65
N VAL A 122 4.80 -11.86 2.02
CA VAL A 122 4.71 -12.58 0.74
C VAL A 122 3.92 -13.87 0.89
N GLN A 123 4.16 -14.64 1.94
CA GLN A 123 3.41 -15.87 2.21
C GLN A 123 1.91 -15.60 2.42
N MET A 124 1.56 -14.50 3.08
CA MET A 124 0.16 -14.07 3.23
C MET A 124 -0.52 -13.72 1.90
N ILE A 125 0.24 -13.12 0.98
CA ILE A 125 -0.29 -12.61 -0.31
C ILE A 125 -0.29 -13.67 -1.41
N GLU A 126 0.59 -14.64 -1.37
CA GLU A 126 0.76 -15.64 -2.43
C GLU A 126 -0.54 -16.41 -2.75
N PRO A 127 -1.34 -16.89 -1.79
CA PRO A 127 -2.64 -17.49 -2.07
C PRO A 127 -3.63 -16.54 -2.76
N LEU A 128 -3.58 -15.25 -2.40
CA LEU A 128 -4.44 -14.22 -2.99
C LEU A 128 -4.07 -13.97 -4.46
N LEU A 129 -2.77 -13.92 -4.79
CA LEU A 129 -2.29 -13.81 -6.16
C LEU A 129 -2.63 -15.06 -6.98
N ASN A 130 -2.44 -16.26 -6.40
CA ASN A 130 -2.72 -17.53 -7.08
C ASN A 130 -4.20 -17.68 -7.45
N GLY A 131 -5.11 -17.15 -6.63
CA GLY A 131 -6.54 -17.13 -6.88
C GLY A 131 -7.02 -16.09 -7.92
N LEU A 132 -6.12 -15.29 -8.50
CA LEU A 132 -6.50 -14.29 -9.49
C LEU A 132 -6.44 -14.84 -10.92
N ASP A 133 -7.40 -14.41 -11.75
CA ASP A 133 -7.29 -14.54 -13.20
C ASP A 133 -6.51 -13.33 -13.75
N VAL A 134 -5.29 -13.57 -14.22
CA VAL A 134 -4.41 -12.54 -14.80
C VAL A 134 -4.48 -12.48 -16.33
N SER A 135 -5.34 -13.29 -16.97
CA SER A 135 -5.52 -13.29 -18.44
C SER A 135 -6.00 -11.95 -18.98
N ARG A 136 -6.64 -11.15 -18.12
CA ARG A 136 -7.10 -9.78 -18.42
C ARG A 136 -5.97 -8.73 -18.49
N GLY A 137 -4.74 -9.13 -18.20
CA GLY A 137 -3.60 -8.21 -18.08
C GLY A 137 -3.64 -7.35 -16.83
N VAL A 138 -2.55 -7.32 -16.09
CA VAL A 138 -2.39 -6.52 -14.86
C VAL A 138 -1.61 -5.26 -15.18
N ARG A 139 -2.25 -4.11 -14.98
CA ARG A 139 -1.69 -2.78 -15.21
C ARG A 139 -1.02 -2.18 -13.97
N LEU A 140 -1.53 -2.51 -12.78
CA LEU A 140 -0.99 -2.06 -11.51
C LEU A 140 -1.09 -3.17 -10.49
N ILE A 141 -0.05 -3.30 -9.66
CA ILE A 141 -0.07 -4.14 -8.48
C ILE A 141 0.37 -3.34 -7.27
N GLY A 142 -0.26 -3.59 -6.13
CA GLY A 142 0.06 -2.93 -4.87
C GLY A 142 -0.05 -3.88 -3.69
N LEU A 143 0.75 -3.59 -2.68
CA LEU A 143 0.72 -4.21 -1.37
C LEU A 143 0.56 -3.13 -0.32
N SER A 144 -0.37 -3.32 0.61
CA SER A 144 -0.53 -2.44 1.77
C SER A 144 -0.80 -3.22 3.04
N THR A 145 -0.43 -2.63 4.16
CA THR A 145 -0.62 -3.17 5.50
C THR A 145 -1.57 -2.31 6.31
N ARG A 146 -2.31 -2.95 7.22
CA ARG A 146 -3.26 -2.33 8.14
C ARG A 146 -3.35 -3.10 9.45
N ASN A 147 -4.20 -2.61 10.36
CA ASN A 147 -4.42 -3.20 11.68
C ASN A 147 -3.09 -3.35 12.42
N PHE A 148 -2.46 -2.21 12.65
CA PHE A 148 -1.26 -2.13 13.46
C PHE A 148 -1.62 -2.41 14.92
N GLU A 149 -0.83 -3.25 15.57
CA GLU A 149 -0.99 -3.48 17.01
C GLU A 149 -0.46 -2.28 17.78
N GLU A 150 -1.26 -1.78 18.68
CA GLU A 150 -0.77 -1.03 19.84
C GLU A 150 -0.04 -2.03 20.74
N HIS A 151 1.09 -1.66 21.27
CA HIS A 151 2.16 -2.44 21.93
C HIS A 151 1.77 -3.39 23.09
N GLU A 152 0.52 -3.85 23.21
CA GLU A 152 0.14 -4.87 24.18
C GLU A 152 -0.20 -6.19 23.47
N PRO A 153 0.67 -7.22 23.57
CA PRO A 153 0.32 -8.54 23.04
C PRO A 153 -0.85 -9.09 23.85
N GLN A 154 -2.03 -9.11 23.25
CA GLN A 154 -3.15 -9.86 23.82
C GLN A 154 -2.82 -11.35 23.74
N LEU A 155 -2.44 -11.93 24.85
CA LEU A 155 -2.22 -13.38 24.96
C LEU A 155 -3.53 -14.10 24.63
N SER A 156 -3.55 -14.86 23.54
CA SER A 156 -4.68 -15.75 23.22
C SER A 156 -4.75 -16.85 24.26
N LEU A 157 -5.86 -16.96 24.96
CA LEU A 157 -6.10 -18.03 25.96
C LEU A 157 -6.38 -19.38 25.30
N PHE A 158 -6.67 -19.40 23.99
CA PHE A 158 -6.97 -20.59 23.22
C PHE A 158 -6.08 -20.63 21.98
N ASP A 159 -5.12 -21.54 21.99
CA ASP A 159 -4.32 -21.90 20.80
C ASP A 159 -5.09 -23.01 20.06
N ASP A 160 -5.79 -22.65 18.99
CA ASP A 160 -6.62 -23.60 18.23
C ASP A 160 -5.87 -24.33 17.11
N GLY A 161 -4.53 -24.27 17.11
CA GLY A 161 -3.66 -25.07 16.21
C GLY A 161 -3.86 -24.81 14.70
N SER A 162 -4.48 -23.68 14.34
CA SER A 162 -4.80 -23.30 12.96
C SER A 162 -3.57 -22.78 12.21
N LEU A 163 -3.64 -22.71 10.89
CA LEU A 163 -2.61 -22.29 9.92
C LEU A 163 -1.87 -20.96 10.22
N THR A 164 -2.25 -20.27 11.30
CA THR A 164 -1.58 -19.08 11.81
C THR A 164 -0.18 -19.36 12.36
N THR A 165 0.08 -20.57 12.81
CA THR A 165 1.36 -21.00 13.42
C THR A 165 2.51 -20.90 12.41
N ASP A 166 2.27 -21.23 11.14
CA ASP A 166 3.33 -21.28 10.12
C ASP A 166 3.86 -19.88 9.74
N ILE A 167 2.99 -18.87 9.68
CA ILE A 167 3.39 -17.50 9.27
C ILE A 167 4.12 -16.79 10.43
N ALA A 168 3.67 -16.94 11.66
CA ALA A 168 4.34 -16.39 12.83
C ALA A 168 5.72 -17.04 13.03
N ALA A 169 5.82 -18.37 12.91
CA ALA A 169 7.10 -19.07 12.97
C ALA A 169 8.05 -18.63 11.85
N LEU A 170 7.54 -18.41 10.63
CA LEU A 170 8.34 -17.88 9.53
C LEU A 170 8.86 -16.48 9.86
N ASP A 171 8.02 -15.61 10.42
CA ASP A 171 8.40 -14.24 10.78
C ASP A 171 9.52 -14.24 11.82
N GLU A 172 9.42 -15.07 12.85
CA GLU A 172 10.46 -15.27 13.87
C GLU A 172 11.78 -15.77 13.30
N VAL A 173 11.74 -16.77 12.40
CA VAL A 173 12.95 -17.31 11.73
C VAL A 173 13.66 -16.23 10.92
N TRP A 174 12.91 -15.33 10.27
CA TRP A 174 13.48 -14.26 9.46
C TRP A 174 13.88 -13.02 10.26
N ALA A 175 13.45 -12.85 11.51
CA ALA A 175 13.72 -11.66 12.30
C ALA A 175 15.23 -11.33 12.44
N PRO A 176 16.17 -12.29 12.69
CA PRO A 176 17.59 -11.97 12.74
C PRO A 176 18.15 -11.50 11.40
N ALA A 177 17.78 -12.17 10.30
CA ALA A 177 18.22 -11.80 8.95
C ALA A 177 17.67 -10.42 8.54
N THR A 178 16.41 -10.13 8.88
CA THR A 178 15.78 -8.85 8.64
C THR A 178 16.52 -7.71 9.33
N ARG A 179 16.89 -7.87 10.60
CA ARG A 179 17.70 -6.89 11.33
C ARG A 179 19.07 -6.66 10.67
N ALA A 180 19.75 -7.73 10.29
CA ALA A 180 21.05 -7.63 9.60
C ALA A 180 20.93 -6.92 8.25
N ILE A 181 19.85 -7.15 7.50
CA ILE A 181 19.57 -6.45 6.22
C ILE A 181 19.34 -4.96 6.48
N ASP A 182 18.56 -4.60 7.49
CA ASP A 182 18.29 -3.20 7.84
C ASP A 182 19.58 -2.48 8.30
N ASP A 183 20.44 -3.15 9.07
CA ASP A 183 21.75 -2.63 9.48
C ASP A 183 22.69 -2.38 8.26
N ILE A 184 22.70 -3.31 7.31
CA ILE A 184 23.48 -3.13 6.07
C ILE A 184 22.96 -1.94 5.28
N ARG A 185 21.64 -1.83 5.11
CA ARG A 185 21.01 -0.72 4.38
C ARG A 185 21.23 0.64 5.05
N SER A 186 21.18 0.70 6.38
CA SER A 186 21.45 1.94 7.12
C SER A 186 22.86 2.45 6.93
N ARG A 187 23.85 1.55 6.75
CA ARG A 187 25.28 1.91 6.58
C ARG A 187 25.67 2.15 5.14
N PHE A 188 25.12 1.40 4.20
CA PHE A 188 25.58 1.35 2.81
C PHE A 188 24.51 1.79 1.80
N GLY A 189 23.33 2.19 2.28
CA GLY A 189 22.20 2.61 1.46
C GLY A 189 21.28 1.46 1.02
N ASP A 190 20.07 1.83 0.60
CA ASP A 190 18.97 0.90 0.29
C ASP A 190 19.27 -0.11 -0.82
N SER A 191 20.16 0.24 -1.73
CA SER A 191 20.53 -0.62 -2.87
C SER A 191 21.62 -1.65 -2.55
N ALA A 192 22.23 -1.60 -1.35
CA ALA A 192 23.34 -2.45 -0.98
C ALA A 192 22.96 -3.93 -0.92
N ILE A 193 21.72 -4.24 -0.50
CA ILE A 193 21.22 -5.60 -0.44
C ILE A 193 19.77 -5.66 -0.93
N ARG A 194 19.46 -6.66 -1.78
CA ARG A 194 18.13 -6.85 -2.37
C ARG A 194 17.79 -8.34 -2.47
N PRO A 195 16.48 -8.70 -2.46
CA PRO A 195 16.07 -10.07 -2.74
C PRO A 195 16.60 -10.54 -4.10
N ALA A 196 17.17 -11.75 -4.15
CA ALA A 196 17.79 -12.30 -5.38
C ALA A 196 16.81 -12.35 -6.56
N SER A 197 15.52 -12.63 -6.30
CA SER A 197 14.47 -12.64 -7.31
C SER A 197 14.28 -11.30 -8.03
N THR A 198 14.70 -10.17 -7.40
CA THR A 198 14.55 -8.82 -7.96
C THR A 198 15.77 -8.36 -8.78
N LEU A 199 16.87 -9.10 -8.78
CA LEU A 199 18.10 -8.73 -9.50
C LEU A 199 17.94 -8.75 -11.03
N ARG A 200 17.03 -9.56 -11.54
CA ARG A 200 16.75 -9.68 -12.99
C ARG A 200 15.91 -8.54 -13.57
N SER A 201 15.21 -7.77 -12.74
CA SER A 201 14.26 -6.74 -13.22
C SER A 201 14.88 -5.41 -13.59
N GLY A 202 16.20 -5.21 -13.42
CA GLY A 202 16.94 -4.00 -13.83
C GLY A 202 16.47 -2.67 -13.23
N ARG A 203 15.38 -2.66 -12.48
CA ARG A 203 14.76 -1.45 -11.92
C ARG A 203 15.34 -1.13 -10.54
N LYS A 204 15.84 0.10 -10.36
CA LYS A 204 16.36 0.58 -9.08
C LYS A 204 15.22 0.66 -8.05
N PRO A 205 15.42 0.22 -6.78
CA PRO A 205 14.47 0.47 -5.70
C PRO A 205 14.32 1.98 -5.49
N GLY A 206 13.10 2.46 -5.30
CA GLY A 206 12.85 3.83 -4.86
C GLY A 206 12.49 4.86 -5.93
N ALA A 207 12.22 4.48 -7.18
CA ALA A 207 11.88 5.41 -8.27
C ALA A 207 10.45 5.96 -8.27
N SER A 208 9.67 5.80 -7.19
CA SER A 208 8.37 6.48 -7.04
C SER A 208 8.09 6.77 -5.57
N LYS A 209 8.76 7.80 -5.03
CA LYS A 209 8.24 8.49 -3.85
C LYS A 209 7.01 9.29 -4.31
N TRP A 210 5.86 8.99 -3.79
CA TRP A 210 4.71 9.89 -3.83
C TRP A 210 5.00 11.03 -2.83
N GLY A 211 5.34 12.21 -3.36
CA GLY A 211 5.66 13.43 -2.65
C GLY A 211 6.34 14.41 -3.59
N PRO A 212 6.38 15.72 -3.30
CA PRO A 212 7.11 16.66 -4.12
C PRO A 212 8.57 16.19 -4.21
N ASN A 213 9.06 16.04 -5.45
CA ASN A 213 10.48 15.77 -5.71
C ASN A 213 11.31 16.92 -5.12
N ASP A 214 12.04 16.64 -4.05
CA ASP A 214 13.14 17.47 -3.61
C ASP A 214 14.36 17.15 -4.49
N SER A 215 14.26 17.47 -5.77
CA SER A 215 15.39 17.56 -6.68
C SER A 215 16.00 18.93 -6.43
N GLY A 216 16.91 19.00 -5.45
CA GLY A 216 17.85 20.11 -5.31
C GLY A 216 18.72 20.22 -6.56
N GLU A 217 18.21 20.79 -7.64
CA GLU A 217 19.01 21.37 -8.69
C GLU A 217 19.58 22.69 -8.14
N THR A 218 20.80 22.64 -7.65
CA THR A 218 21.66 23.83 -7.52
C THR A 218 21.86 24.39 -8.92
N LEU A 219 21.16 25.48 -9.20
CA LEU A 219 21.52 26.38 -10.31
C LEU A 219 22.93 26.91 -10.05
N SER A 220 23.93 26.33 -10.71
CA SER A 220 25.23 26.96 -10.89
C SER A 220 25.02 28.12 -11.87
N SER A 221 25.05 29.33 -11.32
CA SER A 221 25.25 30.55 -12.06
C SER A 221 26.69 30.53 -12.63
N GLU A 222 26.81 30.43 -13.95
CA GLU A 222 28.01 30.85 -14.66
C GLU A 222 27.72 32.19 -15.33
N GLU A 223 28.66 33.12 -15.07
CA GLU A 223 28.81 34.44 -15.68
C GLU A 223 29.04 34.35 -17.19
#